data_e6ccd239cc0285e3a028d74a1417093f
#
_entry.id   e6ccd239cc0285e3a028d74a1417093f
#
_cell.length_a   1.000
_cell.length_b   1.000
_cell.length_c   1.000
_cell.angle_alpha   90.00
_cell.angle_beta   90.00
_cell.angle_gamma   90.00
#
_symmetry.space_group_name_H-M   'P 1'
#
loop_
_entity.id
_entity.type
_entity.pdbx_description
1 polymer ?
#
loop_
_entity_poly.entity_id
_entity_poly.type
_entity_poly.pdbx_seq_one_letter_code
_entity_poly.pdbx_strand_id
1 'polypeptide(L)'
;MQYNFSGAVKAKESGNALTAGIKDATFMGVEFANVTSQKTGDAFKTLALKLDIDGYGEYTQNFFEPQSDERKQMQWGPTASPLDHFLITVREILEAVDPQIIKDIDAGTKTLSGNFKQIVDAVKAFTAPMVGKVRVQVKLIPQSNGFVSM
;
A
#
# COMPACT_ATOMS: atom_id res chain seq x y z
N MET A 1 22.22 -6.01 5.07
CA MET A 1 21.35 -6.88 4.26
C MET A 1 21.99 -7.19 2.92
N GLN A 2 21.93 -8.43 2.52
CA GLN A 2 22.47 -8.88 1.25
C GLN A 2 21.40 -8.77 0.17
N TYR A 3 21.65 -7.98 -0.85
CA TYR A 3 20.74 -7.93 -2.02
C TYR A 3 21.25 -8.92 -3.06
N ASN A 4 20.36 -9.77 -3.47
CA ASN A 4 20.71 -10.84 -4.37
C ASN A 4 20.48 -10.45 -5.82
N PHE A 5 21.44 -9.74 -6.41
CA PHE A 5 21.36 -9.37 -7.80
C PHE A 5 21.37 -10.57 -8.74
N SER A 6 22.08 -11.62 -8.37
CA SER A 6 22.06 -12.86 -9.16
C SER A 6 20.67 -13.45 -9.21
N GLY A 7 19.95 -13.45 -8.07
CA GLY A 7 18.56 -13.90 -8.01
C GLY A 7 17.65 -12.99 -8.84
N ALA A 8 17.86 -11.69 -8.77
CA ALA A 8 17.08 -10.74 -9.56
C ALA A 8 17.30 -10.94 -11.07
N VAL A 9 18.55 -11.16 -11.47
CA VAL A 9 18.86 -11.44 -12.88
C VAL A 9 18.19 -12.72 -13.33
N LYS A 10 18.24 -13.78 -12.52
CA LYS A 10 17.57 -15.05 -12.84
C LYS A 10 16.06 -14.89 -12.95
N ALA A 11 15.47 -14.16 -12.03
CA ALA A 11 14.04 -13.88 -12.08
C ALA A 11 13.67 -13.13 -13.36
N LYS A 12 14.49 -12.17 -13.77
CA LYS A 12 14.30 -11.43 -15.00
C LYS A 12 14.41 -12.34 -16.23
N GLU A 13 15.39 -13.25 -16.24
CA GLU A 13 15.55 -14.23 -17.29
C GLU A 13 14.35 -15.16 -17.40
N SER A 14 13.76 -15.52 -16.27
CA SER A 14 12.55 -16.34 -16.24
C SER A 14 11.29 -15.56 -16.58
N GLY A 15 11.38 -14.24 -16.76
CA GLY A 15 10.23 -13.38 -17.03
C GLY A 15 9.40 -12.99 -15.82
N ASN A 16 9.86 -13.32 -14.60
CA ASN A 16 9.11 -13.09 -13.35
C ASN A 16 9.67 -11.96 -12.50
N ALA A 17 10.62 -11.17 -13.01
CA ALA A 17 11.17 -10.06 -12.26
C ALA A 17 10.16 -8.91 -12.19
N LEU A 18 9.96 -8.39 -10.98
CA LEU A 18 9.18 -7.18 -10.79
C LEU A 18 10.04 -5.96 -11.14
N THR A 19 9.59 -5.19 -12.12
CA THR A 19 10.29 -3.99 -12.60
C THR A 19 9.52 -2.73 -12.24
N ALA A 20 10.22 -1.58 -12.24
CA ALA A 20 9.58 -0.30 -12.00
C ALA A 20 8.64 0.08 -13.17
N GLY A 21 7.73 1.00 -12.92
CA GLY A 21 6.81 1.54 -13.91
C GLY A 21 5.36 1.29 -13.52
N ILE A 22 4.47 1.58 -14.45
CA ILE A 22 3.04 1.38 -14.27
C ILE A 22 2.71 -0.07 -14.58
N LYS A 23 2.06 -0.74 -13.63
CA LYS A 23 1.67 -2.15 -13.75
C LYS A 23 0.17 -2.30 -13.59
N ASP A 24 -0.39 -3.20 -14.38
CA ASP A 24 -1.78 -3.63 -14.20
C ASP A 24 -1.83 -4.76 -13.18
N ALA A 25 -2.80 -4.72 -12.31
CA ALA A 25 -2.94 -5.69 -11.24
C ALA A 25 -4.40 -5.94 -10.90
N THR A 26 -4.66 -7.04 -10.22
CA THR A 26 -5.95 -7.32 -9.59
C THR A 26 -5.85 -7.02 -8.10
N PHE A 27 -6.83 -6.29 -7.58
CA PHE A 27 -6.92 -6.01 -6.14
C PHE A 27 -7.23 -7.30 -5.38
N MET A 28 -6.39 -7.67 -4.42
CA MET A 28 -6.51 -8.92 -3.67
C MET A 28 -6.81 -8.71 -2.19
N GLY A 29 -6.99 -7.48 -1.76
CA GLY A 29 -7.43 -7.18 -0.40
C GLY A 29 -6.49 -6.30 0.39
N VAL A 30 -6.96 -5.98 1.59
CA VAL A 30 -6.24 -5.19 2.58
C VAL A 30 -6.25 -5.98 3.89
N GLU A 31 -5.12 -6.02 4.56
CA GLU A 31 -4.98 -6.71 5.85
C GLU A 31 -4.28 -5.83 6.86
N PHE A 32 -4.67 -5.98 8.13
CA PHE A 32 -3.88 -5.45 9.24
C PHE A 32 -2.73 -6.43 9.50
N ALA A 33 -1.51 -5.92 9.57
CA ALA A 33 -0.34 -6.76 9.79
C ALA A 33 0.61 -6.14 10.81
N ASN A 34 1.42 -7.00 11.43
CA ASN A 34 2.55 -6.59 12.26
C ASN A 34 3.83 -7.04 11.56
N VAL A 35 4.74 -6.08 11.37
CA VAL A 35 6.03 -6.32 10.75
C VAL A 35 7.11 -6.06 11.78
N THR A 36 8.02 -6.99 11.95
CA THR A 36 9.13 -6.85 12.90
C THR A 36 10.39 -6.44 12.16
N SER A 37 11.01 -5.36 12.64
CA SER A 37 12.30 -4.92 12.11
C SER A 37 13.39 -5.91 12.48
N GLN A 38 14.13 -6.40 11.49
CA GLN A 38 15.26 -7.29 11.72
C GLN A 38 16.45 -6.58 12.37
N LYS A 39 16.53 -5.25 12.21
CA LYS A 39 17.62 -4.48 12.81
C LYS A 39 17.41 -4.19 14.29
N THR A 40 16.20 -3.85 14.69
CA THR A 40 15.91 -3.37 16.05
C THR A 40 15.06 -4.32 16.86
N GLY A 41 14.39 -5.28 16.20
CA GLY A 41 13.44 -6.17 16.84
C GLY A 41 12.09 -5.52 17.15
N ASP A 42 11.92 -4.24 16.78
CA ASP A 42 10.67 -3.52 17.01
C ASP A 42 9.57 -4.01 16.07
N ALA A 43 8.36 -4.08 16.60
CA ALA A 43 7.19 -4.42 15.81
C ALA A 43 6.49 -3.15 15.34
N PHE A 44 6.09 -3.14 14.07
CA PHE A 44 5.35 -2.05 13.46
C PHE A 44 4.03 -2.56 12.93
N LYS A 45 2.97 -1.77 13.13
CA LYS A 45 1.65 -2.05 12.57
C LYS A 45 1.58 -1.50 11.16
N THR A 46 0.98 -2.25 10.25
CA THR A 46 0.86 -1.86 8.85
C THR A 46 -0.54 -2.11 8.31
N LEU A 47 -0.90 -1.32 7.31
CA LEU A 47 -1.92 -1.68 6.34
C LEU A 47 -1.21 -2.39 5.19
N ALA A 48 -1.51 -3.66 5.01
CA ALA A 48 -0.93 -4.47 3.94
C ALA A 48 -1.89 -4.50 2.75
N LEU A 49 -1.50 -3.85 1.67
CA LEU A 49 -2.25 -3.87 0.40
C LEU A 49 -1.75 -5.03 -0.43
N LYS A 50 -2.65 -5.92 -0.81
CA LYS A 50 -2.32 -7.12 -1.57
C LYS A 50 -2.81 -6.99 -3.00
N LEU A 51 -1.91 -7.28 -3.93
CA LEU A 51 -2.16 -7.18 -5.36
C LEU A 51 -1.66 -8.45 -6.05
N ASP A 52 -2.33 -8.80 -7.14
CA ASP A 52 -1.83 -9.80 -8.10
C ASP A 52 -1.42 -9.04 -9.36
N ILE A 53 -0.12 -8.85 -9.50
CA ILE A 53 0.45 -8.05 -10.60
C ILE A 53 0.61 -8.92 -11.84
N ASP A 54 0.09 -8.46 -12.96
CA ASP A 54 0.16 -9.18 -14.23
C ASP A 54 1.61 -9.47 -14.61
N GLY A 55 1.89 -10.72 -14.92
CA GLY A 55 3.23 -11.17 -15.31
C GLY A 55 4.19 -11.37 -14.14
N TYR A 56 3.79 -11.04 -12.91
CA TYR A 56 4.64 -11.21 -11.73
C TYR A 56 4.00 -12.14 -10.68
N GLY A 57 2.76 -11.86 -10.27
CA GLY A 57 2.05 -12.60 -9.23
C GLY A 57 1.79 -11.77 -7.98
N GLU A 58 1.78 -12.43 -6.82
CA GLU A 58 1.45 -11.79 -5.56
C GLU A 58 2.46 -10.73 -5.17
N TYR A 59 1.94 -9.56 -4.79
CA TYR A 59 2.73 -8.44 -4.30
C TYR A 59 2.02 -7.81 -3.10
N THR A 60 2.75 -7.53 -2.04
CA THR A 60 2.23 -6.86 -0.85
C THR A 60 3.00 -5.58 -0.59
N GLN A 61 2.27 -4.48 -0.49
CA GLN A 61 2.83 -3.20 -0.07
C GLN A 61 2.35 -2.89 1.35
N ASN A 62 3.29 -2.68 2.26
CA ASN A 62 2.99 -2.31 3.64
C ASN A 62 3.06 -0.80 3.81
N PHE A 63 1.98 -0.22 4.31
CA PHE A 63 1.93 1.18 4.70
C PHE A 63 1.94 1.24 6.23
N PHE A 64 2.99 1.81 6.80
CA PHE A 64 3.21 1.78 8.24
C PHE A 64 2.29 2.75 8.97
N GLU A 65 1.96 2.39 10.21
CA GLU A 65 1.21 3.27 11.10
C GLU A 65 1.94 4.60 11.25
N PRO A 66 1.26 5.75 11.01
CA PRO A 66 1.88 7.06 11.21
C PRO A 66 2.33 7.23 12.66
N GLN A 67 3.54 7.74 12.84
CA GLN A 67 4.11 7.96 14.17
C GLN A 67 3.85 9.36 14.70
N SER A 68 3.27 10.24 13.89
CA SER A 68 3.02 11.63 14.27
C SER A 68 1.88 12.22 13.46
N ASP A 69 1.11 13.09 14.09
CA ASP A 69 0.13 13.97 13.41
C ASP A 69 0.64 15.41 13.30
N GLU A 70 1.89 15.66 13.67
CA GLU A 70 2.50 16.98 13.58
C GLU A 70 2.73 17.37 12.13
N ARG A 71 2.15 18.49 11.73
CA ARG A 71 2.29 19.02 10.38
C ARG A 71 3.59 19.79 10.24
N LYS A 72 4.34 19.46 9.19
CA LYS A 72 5.61 20.10 8.87
C LYS A 72 5.62 20.50 7.41
N GLN A 73 6.36 21.59 7.12
CA GLN A 73 6.59 21.97 5.72
C GLN A 73 7.38 20.87 5.01
N MET A 74 6.78 20.32 3.97
CA MET A 74 7.45 19.29 3.18
C MET A 74 8.37 19.91 2.14
N GLN A 75 9.41 19.19 1.73
CA GLN A 75 10.35 19.68 0.71
C GLN A 75 9.68 19.95 -0.64
N TRP A 76 8.60 19.25 -0.92
CA TRP A 76 7.83 19.37 -2.16
C TRP A 76 6.65 20.34 -2.06
N GLY A 77 6.53 21.09 -0.95
CA GLY A 77 5.63 22.23 -0.86
C GLY A 77 4.62 22.21 0.28
N PRO A 78 3.56 21.38 0.28
CA PRO A 78 2.49 21.52 1.26
C PRO A 78 2.94 21.17 2.68
N THR A 79 2.31 21.82 3.66
CA THR A 79 2.44 21.44 5.06
C THR A 79 1.56 20.22 5.32
N ALA A 80 2.18 19.13 5.78
CA ALA A 80 1.47 17.88 6.03
C ALA A 80 2.13 17.10 7.17
N SER A 81 1.38 16.16 7.74
CA SER A 81 1.87 15.23 8.74
C SER A 81 2.00 13.83 8.16
N PRO A 82 2.74 12.91 8.82
CA PRO A 82 2.70 11.49 8.44
C PRO A 82 1.28 10.93 8.44
N LEU A 83 0.43 11.38 9.36
CA LEU A 83 -0.98 10.98 9.39
C LEU A 83 -1.72 11.44 8.13
N ASP A 84 -1.50 12.68 7.68
CA ASP A 84 -2.10 13.18 6.45
C ASP A 84 -1.70 12.32 5.25
N HIS A 85 -0.42 11.96 5.16
CA HIS A 85 0.07 11.09 4.09
C HIS A 85 -0.61 9.72 4.10
N PHE A 86 -0.75 9.14 5.28
CA PHE A 86 -1.42 7.84 5.41
C PHE A 86 -2.87 7.94 4.98
N LEU A 87 -3.59 8.96 5.42
CA LEU A 87 -5.00 9.15 5.07
C LEU A 87 -5.19 9.41 3.57
N ILE A 88 -4.27 10.15 2.95
CA ILE A 88 -4.28 10.35 1.49
C ILE A 88 -4.09 9.01 0.79
N THR A 89 -3.14 8.21 1.25
CA THR A 89 -2.90 6.88 0.69
C THR A 89 -4.14 5.98 0.79
N VAL A 90 -4.79 5.97 1.95
CA VAL A 90 -6.04 5.21 2.14
C VAL A 90 -7.10 5.67 1.14
N ARG A 91 -7.26 7.00 0.99
CA ARG A 91 -8.23 7.57 0.05
C ARG A 91 -7.93 7.14 -1.39
N GLU A 92 -6.66 7.16 -1.77
CA GLU A 92 -6.24 6.73 -3.12
C GLU A 92 -6.54 5.25 -3.36
N ILE A 93 -6.28 4.40 -2.37
CA ILE A 93 -6.60 2.97 -2.46
C ILE A 93 -8.10 2.77 -2.66
N LEU A 94 -8.92 3.40 -1.82
CA LEU A 94 -10.36 3.27 -1.90
C LEU A 94 -10.91 3.78 -3.23
N GLU A 95 -10.38 4.90 -3.72
CA GLU A 95 -10.81 5.48 -5.01
C GLU A 95 -10.43 4.56 -6.17
N ALA A 96 -9.26 3.95 -6.13
CA ALA A 96 -8.82 3.02 -7.17
C ALA A 96 -9.66 1.74 -7.20
N VAL A 97 -10.07 1.26 -6.03
CA VAL A 97 -10.84 0.02 -5.91
C VAL A 97 -12.32 0.26 -6.24
N ASP A 98 -12.91 1.29 -5.66
CA ASP A 98 -14.30 1.65 -5.92
C ASP A 98 -14.55 3.12 -5.50
N PRO A 99 -14.65 4.04 -6.47
CA PRO A 99 -14.90 5.47 -6.16
C PRO A 99 -16.19 5.70 -5.36
N GLN A 100 -17.16 4.79 -5.43
CA GLN A 100 -18.40 4.94 -4.68
C GLN A 100 -18.16 4.90 -3.17
N ILE A 101 -17.15 4.16 -2.71
CA ILE A 101 -16.78 4.12 -1.28
C ILE A 101 -16.41 5.52 -0.80
N ILE A 102 -15.62 6.25 -1.57
CA ILE A 102 -15.23 7.63 -1.24
C ILE A 102 -16.46 8.55 -1.20
N LYS A 103 -17.35 8.42 -2.16
CA LYS A 103 -18.59 9.20 -2.18
C LYS A 103 -19.45 8.94 -0.95
N ASP A 104 -19.53 7.68 -0.53
CA ASP A 104 -20.29 7.29 0.65
C ASP A 104 -19.66 7.83 1.93
N ILE A 105 -18.33 7.84 2.02
CA ILE A 105 -17.62 8.43 3.16
C ILE A 105 -17.84 9.93 3.21
N ASP A 106 -17.69 10.62 2.10
CA ASP A 106 -17.87 12.07 2.00
C ASP A 106 -19.32 12.48 2.29
N ALA A 107 -20.28 11.64 1.95
CA ALA A 107 -21.70 11.87 2.22
C ALA A 107 -22.13 11.46 3.65
N GLY A 108 -21.24 10.85 4.43
CA GLY A 108 -21.54 10.39 5.77
C GLY A 108 -22.27 9.04 5.86
N THR A 109 -22.48 8.38 4.72
CA THR A 109 -23.16 7.08 4.65
C THR A 109 -22.26 5.96 5.19
N LYS A 110 -20.94 6.09 5.01
CA LYS A 110 -19.93 5.21 5.58
C LYS A 110 -19.01 6.01 6.47
N THR A 111 -18.62 5.42 7.59
CA THR A 111 -17.72 6.07 8.55
C THR A 111 -16.34 5.41 8.50
N LEU A 112 -15.31 6.23 8.40
CA LEU A 112 -13.91 5.80 8.45
C LEU A 112 -13.22 6.61 9.55
N SER A 113 -13.20 6.06 10.76
CA SER A 113 -12.65 6.74 11.93
C SER A 113 -12.20 5.73 12.98
N GLY A 114 -11.43 6.21 13.95
CA GLY A 114 -10.96 5.39 15.05
C GLY A 114 -9.45 5.28 15.09
N ASN A 115 -8.93 4.25 15.76
CA ASN A 115 -7.51 3.99 15.82
C ASN A 115 -7.02 3.33 14.51
N PHE A 116 -5.72 3.13 14.41
CA PHE A 116 -5.10 2.59 13.19
C PHE A 116 -5.71 1.24 12.78
N LYS A 117 -5.86 0.32 13.74
CA LYS A 117 -6.43 -1.00 13.45
C LYS A 117 -7.88 -0.88 12.98
N GLN A 118 -8.65 0.00 13.59
CA GLN A 118 -10.04 0.22 13.18
C GLN A 118 -10.14 0.79 11.76
N ILE A 119 -9.23 1.68 11.38
CA ILE A 119 -9.14 2.22 10.02
C ILE A 119 -8.83 1.09 9.03
N VAL A 120 -7.84 0.27 9.33
CA VAL A 120 -7.44 -0.84 8.45
C VAL A 120 -8.58 -1.85 8.32
N ASP A 121 -9.21 -2.21 9.42
CA ASP A 121 -10.33 -3.16 9.42
C ASP A 121 -11.53 -2.61 8.63
N ALA A 122 -11.79 -1.30 8.73
CA ALA A 122 -12.86 -0.67 7.96
C ALA A 122 -12.56 -0.67 6.46
N VAL A 123 -11.33 -0.34 6.08
CA VAL A 123 -10.91 -0.40 4.66
C VAL A 123 -11.06 -1.82 4.13
N LYS A 124 -10.64 -2.81 4.91
CA LYS A 124 -10.79 -4.22 4.56
C LYS A 124 -12.26 -4.57 4.34
N ALA A 125 -13.12 -4.17 5.25
CA ALA A 125 -14.56 -4.46 5.14
C ALA A 125 -15.20 -3.79 3.93
N PHE A 126 -14.88 -2.51 3.68
CA PHE A 126 -15.44 -1.76 2.54
C PHE A 126 -15.02 -2.37 1.19
N THR A 127 -13.83 -2.93 1.12
CA THR A 127 -13.26 -3.45 -0.13
C THR A 127 -13.42 -4.95 -0.29
N ALA A 128 -13.91 -5.66 0.73
CA ALA A 128 -14.04 -7.12 0.69
C ALA A 128 -14.80 -7.65 -0.54
N PRO A 129 -15.92 -7.04 -0.97
CA PRO A 129 -16.63 -7.53 -2.16
C PRO A 129 -15.84 -7.41 -3.46
N MET A 130 -14.79 -6.57 -3.48
CA MET A 130 -13.99 -6.29 -4.68
C MET A 130 -12.75 -7.18 -4.79
N VAL A 131 -12.44 -7.98 -3.78
CA VAL A 131 -11.26 -8.84 -3.77
C VAL A 131 -11.31 -9.83 -4.93
N GLY A 132 -10.26 -9.82 -5.75
CA GLY A 132 -10.16 -10.68 -6.92
C GLY A 132 -11.01 -10.25 -8.12
N LYS A 133 -11.69 -9.10 -8.03
CA LYS A 133 -12.67 -8.66 -9.05
C LYS A 133 -12.36 -7.33 -9.70
N VAL A 134 -11.54 -6.50 -9.07
CA VAL A 134 -11.27 -5.13 -9.53
C VAL A 134 -9.85 -5.04 -10.05
N ARG A 135 -9.72 -4.45 -11.26
CA ARG A 135 -8.42 -4.17 -11.87
C ARG A 135 -7.97 -2.79 -11.45
N VAL A 136 -6.71 -2.68 -11.09
CA VAL A 136 -6.08 -1.42 -10.68
C VAL A 136 -4.76 -1.25 -11.40
N GLN A 137 -4.30 0.01 -11.46
CA GLN A 137 -2.95 0.31 -11.92
C GLN A 137 -2.12 0.81 -10.74
N VAL A 138 -0.90 0.32 -10.65
CA VAL A 138 0.04 0.74 -9.62
C VAL A 138 1.32 1.24 -10.26
N LYS A 139 1.87 2.30 -9.69
CA LYS A 139 3.17 2.82 -10.11
C LYS A 139 4.21 2.31 -9.13
N LEU A 140 5.15 1.53 -9.64
CA LEU A 140 6.24 1.00 -8.85
C LEU A 140 7.47 1.88 -9.05
N ILE A 141 8.04 2.31 -7.93
CA ILE A 141 9.18 3.25 -7.91
C ILE A 141 10.43 2.48 -7.50
N PRO A 142 11.56 2.63 -8.25
CA PRO A 142 12.81 1.99 -7.85
C PRO A 142 13.25 2.47 -6.47
N GLN A 143 13.72 1.54 -5.66
CA GLN A 143 14.30 1.84 -4.36
C GLN A 143 15.83 1.79 -4.44
N SER A 144 16.51 2.47 -3.54
CA SER A 144 17.98 2.48 -3.48
C SER A 144 18.59 1.11 -3.29
N ASN A 145 17.80 0.15 -2.81
CA ASN A 145 18.24 -1.22 -2.57
C ASN A 145 18.06 -2.15 -3.78
N GLY A 146 17.66 -1.62 -4.93
CA GLY A 146 17.43 -2.42 -6.13
C GLY A 146 16.05 -3.04 -6.24
N PHE A 147 15.22 -2.98 -5.20
CA PHE A 147 13.82 -3.43 -5.22
C PHE A 147 12.92 -2.28 -5.68
N VAL A 148 11.64 -2.58 -5.89
CA VAL A 148 10.63 -1.58 -6.25
C VAL A 148 9.52 -1.54 -5.19
N SER A 149 8.87 -0.38 -5.07
CA SER A 149 7.68 -0.23 -4.25
C SER A 149 6.70 0.77 -4.87
N MET A 150 5.52 0.81 -4.31
CA MET A 150 4.49 1.76 -4.73
C MET A 150 4.84 3.18 -4.35
#